data_b54d9a5bd7d99800a6a7420f236a05ca
#
_entry.id   b54d9a5bd7d99800a6a7420f236a05ca
#
_cell.length_a   1.000
_cell.length_b   1.000
_cell.length_c   1.000
_cell.angle_alpha   90.00
_cell.angle_beta   90.00
_cell.angle_gamma   90.00
#
_symmetry.space_group_name_H-M   'P 1'
#
loop_
_entity.id
_entity.type
_entity.pdbx_description
1 polymer ?
#
loop_
_entity_poly.entity_id
_entity_poly.type
_entity_poly.pdbx_seq_one_letter_code
_entity_poly.pdbx_strand_id
1 'polypeptide(L)'
;MKYIKYIFPVFVLALLVTSLLVTSSAEGKDGNNGNGKVVPGIEVLLNKKLDWLENKRVGLITNPTGVDSDLKSSVDLLYNHPDVKLTALFGPEHGIRGSREAGEYVESYIDEKTGLPVYSLYGPTWKPTEEMLADVDVLLFDIQDVGSNVYTYIYTLGFAMEAAAEYDKELIVLDRPNPIGGTKVEGPLRSEETVSFMGRFLLPVRHGMTVGELATMWNHEYSMGVDLKVVKMKGWKRTMHFEDTGLPWVMTSPNIPTKETAYLYAGTELLDDTSLSTGLGTTKPFELVGAPWIDGEALAKEMNNRNISGVTFRSAYFTPMFGKYEGELVGGVQVHIDDPSQINLVNLGLNLVDAMRDQNPEKFEMTSSYANLIGDPEVPEMIMNDEPVDRIIKSWEDELNTWVTEVRNQYLLYNPYPSGAQPYKDEGVLGILPLDLTAAPGQSVELTVQGYDKNGEKLDIAPSSVEWSTTNDIGYVENGIFHAEKEGQGKIVASYGDYTASRDVNVSATQIKNIRYGIHSAYSRIVFDLNKTVNNYTIKEKDDKLLLKIPYGEIEGELDEQGGTIDIKNSPVISSIDYRIENDVFVAAFNLKIDEVEYETPEFSSRIVVDLMH
;
A
#
# COMPACT_ATOMS: atom_id res chain seq x y z
N MET A 1 -41.03 66.55 32.56
CA MET A 1 -40.34 67.69 33.22
C MET A 1 -38.85 67.48 33.11
N LYS A 2 -38.25 68.51 32.52
CA LYS A 2 -36.87 69.03 32.52
C LYS A 2 -35.77 68.16 31.87
N TYR A 3 -35.45 68.64 30.73
CA TYR A 3 -34.20 68.91 30.01
C TYR A 3 -32.94 69.11 30.88
N ILE A 4 -31.77 68.69 30.38
CA ILE A 4 -30.62 69.58 30.21
C ILE A 4 -29.62 68.90 29.18
N LYS A 5 -29.27 69.70 28.16
CA LYS A 5 -28.22 69.53 27.18
C LYS A 5 -26.85 69.94 27.72
N TYR A 6 -25.74 69.43 27.24
CA TYR A 6 -24.46 70.11 27.01
C TYR A 6 -23.66 69.22 25.98
N ILE A 7 -23.46 69.63 24.79
CA ILE A 7 -22.58 70.50 23.98
C ILE A 7 -21.07 70.11 24.08
N PHE A 8 -20.58 69.72 22.90
CA PHE A 8 -19.17 69.51 22.42
C PHE A 8 -18.25 70.68 22.72
N PRO A 9 -16.89 70.45 22.63
CA PRO A 9 -16.22 70.85 21.45
C PRO A 9 -15.12 69.88 20.90
N VAL A 10 -14.98 69.95 19.58
CA VAL A 10 -13.97 69.40 18.68
C VAL A 10 -12.62 70.08 18.94
N PHE A 11 -11.53 69.26 19.01
CA PHE A 11 -10.18 69.72 18.74
C PHE A 11 -9.59 68.94 17.59
N VAL A 12 -9.40 69.65 16.46
CA VAL A 12 -8.59 69.22 15.31
C VAL A 12 -7.14 69.56 15.63
N LEU A 13 -6.27 68.58 15.61
CA LEU A 13 -4.82 68.82 15.55
C LEU A 13 -4.27 68.14 14.31
N ALA A 14 -3.96 68.92 13.33
CA ALA A 14 -3.19 68.53 12.14
C ALA A 14 -1.72 68.44 12.49
N LEU A 15 -1.09 67.29 12.22
CA LEU A 15 0.35 67.14 12.23
C LEU A 15 0.81 66.62 10.84
N LEU A 16 1.45 67.51 10.10
CA LEU A 16 2.26 67.19 8.95
C LEU A 16 3.47 66.35 9.38
N VAL A 17 3.63 65.15 8.79
CA VAL A 17 4.90 64.44 8.82
C VAL A 17 5.38 64.20 7.38
N THR A 18 6.48 64.81 7.09
CA THR A 18 7.25 64.74 5.86
C THR A 18 7.74 63.36 5.60
N SER A 19 7.51 62.87 4.38
CA SER A 19 8.04 61.62 3.81
C SER A 19 9.55 61.74 3.59
N LEU A 20 10.31 60.91 4.30
CA LEU A 20 11.67 60.52 3.88
C LEU A 20 11.59 59.12 3.26
N LEU A 21 11.75 59.09 1.94
CA LEU A 21 12.05 57.86 1.20
C LEU A 21 13.48 57.41 1.54
N VAL A 22 13.56 56.33 2.33
CA VAL A 22 14.78 55.53 2.43
C VAL A 22 14.52 54.24 1.65
N THR A 23 15.11 54.15 0.48
CA THR A 23 15.25 52.90 -0.24
C THR A 23 16.31 52.04 0.45
N SER A 24 15.89 51.10 1.24
CA SER A 24 16.75 50.03 1.72
C SER A 24 16.49 48.80 0.87
N SER A 25 17.49 48.39 0.11
CA SER A 25 17.58 47.08 -0.48
C SER A 25 17.50 46.01 0.60
N ALA A 26 16.37 45.37 0.68
CA ALA A 26 16.20 44.21 1.58
C ALA A 26 16.77 42.97 0.89
N GLU A 27 18.00 42.60 1.26
CA GLU A 27 18.44 41.22 1.19
C GLU A 27 17.48 40.37 2.01
N GLY A 28 16.90 39.33 1.37
CA GLY A 28 15.95 38.43 2.00
C GLY A 28 16.61 37.69 3.16
N LYS A 29 16.27 38.11 4.36
CA LYS A 29 16.38 37.24 5.53
C LYS A 29 15.11 36.35 5.59
N ASP A 30 15.28 35.09 5.26
CA ASP A 30 14.31 34.02 5.63
C ASP A 30 14.20 33.97 7.17
N GLY A 31 13.36 34.79 7.72
CA GLY A 31 12.97 34.81 9.11
C GLY A 31 11.51 34.44 9.22
N ASN A 32 11.18 33.18 9.09
CA ASN A 32 9.82 32.71 9.34
C ASN A 32 9.71 32.15 10.76
N ASN A 33 9.38 33.01 11.71
CA ASN A 33 8.74 32.67 12.97
C ASN A 33 7.22 32.83 12.76
N GLY A 34 6.59 31.84 12.16
CA GLY A 34 5.14 31.77 12.00
C GLY A 34 4.74 30.34 11.72
N ASN A 35 3.73 29.84 12.43
CA ASN A 35 3.00 28.62 12.08
C ASN A 35 2.41 28.76 10.67
N GLY A 36 3.23 28.58 9.65
CA GLY A 36 2.80 28.56 8.27
C GLY A 36 2.13 27.23 7.98
N LYS A 37 0.93 27.29 7.41
CA LYS A 37 0.21 26.12 6.89
C LYS A 37 1.13 25.29 5.99
N VAL A 38 1.11 23.97 6.12
CA VAL A 38 1.82 23.07 5.21
C VAL A 38 1.21 23.19 3.81
N VAL A 39 2.05 23.21 2.80
CA VAL A 39 1.62 23.23 1.40
C VAL A 39 1.78 21.82 0.83
N PRO A 40 0.70 21.13 0.45
CA PRO A 40 0.76 19.78 -0.09
C PRO A 40 1.40 19.72 -1.48
N GLY A 41 1.83 18.52 -1.88
CA GLY A 41 2.54 18.30 -3.15
C GLY A 41 1.82 18.83 -4.38
N ILE A 42 0.49 18.69 -4.47
CA ILE A 42 -0.31 19.20 -5.59
C ILE A 42 -0.16 20.71 -5.80
N GLU A 43 -0.18 21.50 -4.72
CA GLU A 43 0.01 22.94 -4.84
C GLU A 43 1.46 23.32 -5.22
N VAL A 44 2.43 22.56 -4.71
CA VAL A 44 3.84 22.76 -5.09
C VAL A 44 4.05 22.41 -6.56
N LEU A 45 3.45 21.34 -7.06
CA LEU A 45 3.47 20.97 -8.47
C LEU A 45 2.96 22.11 -9.34
N LEU A 46 1.72 22.53 -9.12
CA LEU A 46 1.04 23.55 -9.93
C LEU A 46 1.75 24.91 -9.92
N ASN A 47 2.36 25.28 -8.78
CA ASN A 47 3.00 26.58 -8.63
C ASN A 47 4.48 26.61 -9.05
N LYS A 48 5.20 25.46 -9.07
CA LYS A 48 6.66 25.46 -9.19
C LYS A 48 7.26 24.38 -10.08
N LYS A 49 6.48 23.35 -10.45
CA LYS A 49 6.97 22.16 -11.15
C LYS A 49 6.06 21.76 -12.32
N LEU A 50 5.26 22.69 -12.80
CA LEU A 50 4.31 22.43 -13.88
C LEU A 50 5.02 22.02 -15.18
N ASP A 51 6.25 22.47 -15.38
CA ASP A 51 7.14 22.06 -16.46
C ASP A 51 7.39 20.53 -16.51
N TRP A 52 7.24 19.84 -15.41
CA TRP A 52 7.33 18.37 -15.37
C TRP A 52 6.19 17.67 -16.14
N LEU A 53 5.07 18.36 -16.35
CA LEU A 53 3.90 17.84 -17.07
C LEU A 53 3.81 18.34 -18.52
N GLU A 54 4.77 19.17 -18.96
CA GLU A 54 4.72 19.80 -20.29
C GLU A 54 4.72 18.75 -21.40
N ASN A 55 3.74 18.84 -22.32
CA ASN A 55 3.52 17.93 -23.44
C ASN A 55 3.25 16.47 -23.09
N LYS A 56 2.94 16.13 -21.81
CA LYS A 56 2.66 14.78 -21.35
C LYS A 56 1.16 14.54 -21.15
N ARG A 57 0.72 13.30 -21.43
CA ARG A 57 -0.61 12.79 -21.08
C ARG A 57 -0.53 12.30 -19.63
N VAL A 58 -1.38 12.85 -18.79
CA VAL A 58 -1.33 12.66 -17.33
C VAL A 58 -2.39 11.68 -16.90
N GLY A 59 -1.99 10.61 -16.19
CA GLY A 59 -2.87 9.76 -15.40
C GLY A 59 -2.80 10.18 -13.93
N LEU A 60 -3.92 10.24 -13.22
CA LEU A 60 -3.96 10.60 -11.80
C LEU A 60 -4.51 9.46 -10.95
N ILE A 61 -3.69 8.94 -10.05
CA ILE A 61 -4.09 7.99 -9.01
C ILE A 61 -4.48 8.81 -7.78
N THR A 62 -5.78 8.78 -7.41
CA THR A 62 -6.30 9.62 -6.33
C THR A 62 -7.60 9.09 -5.75
N ASN A 63 -8.01 9.69 -4.64
CA ASN A 63 -9.28 9.49 -3.97
C ASN A 63 -9.77 10.84 -3.38
N PRO A 64 -10.85 10.90 -2.55
CA PRO A 64 -11.33 12.16 -1.98
C PRO A 64 -10.30 12.97 -1.18
N THR A 65 -9.20 12.35 -0.72
CA THR A 65 -8.14 13.02 0.03
C THR A 65 -7.19 13.82 -0.85
N GLY A 66 -7.21 13.59 -2.17
CA GLY A 66 -6.45 14.35 -3.17
C GLY A 66 -7.02 15.76 -3.32
N VAL A 67 -6.67 16.66 -2.41
CA VAL A 67 -7.13 18.05 -2.38
C VAL A 67 -5.98 19.00 -2.10
N ASP A 68 -6.15 20.28 -2.51
CA ASP A 68 -5.31 21.37 -2.06
C ASP A 68 -5.64 21.81 -0.62
N SER A 69 -4.93 22.79 -0.11
CA SER A 69 -5.15 23.31 1.23
C SER A 69 -6.49 24.05 1.42
N ASP A 70 -7.22 24.32 0.33
CA ASP A 70 -8.55 24.93 0.31
C ASP A 70 -9.67 23.92 -0.03
N LEU A 71 -9.37 22.60 0.03
CA LEU A 71 -10.29 21.48 -0.28
C LEU A 71 -10.73 21.39 -1.74
N LYS A 72 -9.99 21.98 -2.68
CA LYS A 72 -10.24 21.75 -4.11
C LYS A 72 -9.62 20.44 -4.54
N SER A 73 -10.42 19.60 -5.20
CA SER A 73 -9.97 18.30 -5.68
C SER A 73 -8.82 18.40 -6.68
N SER A 74 -7.79 17.57 -6.51
CA SER A 74 -6.69 17.45 -7.46
C SER A 74 -7.17 17.09 -8.87
N VAL A 75 -8.25 16.29 -8.99
CA VAL A 75 -8.91 16.03 -10.28
C VAL A 75 -9.34 17.34 -10.93
N ASP A 76 -10.07 18.19 -10.18
CA ASP A 76 -10.58 19.45 -10.71
C ASP A 76 -9.46 20.45 -11.02
N LEU A 77 -8.44 20.51 -10.16
CA LEU A 77 -7.29 21.38 -10.33
C LEU A 77 -6.52 21.05 -11.61
N LEU A 78 -6.24 19.77 -11.85
CA LEU A 78 -5.49 19.31 -13.02
C LEU A 78 -6.34 19.36 -14.28
N TYR A 79 -7.62 18.92 -14.23
CA TYR A 79 -8.51 18.91 -15.39
C TYR A 79 -8.79 20.30 -15.95
N ASN A 80 -8.94 21.30 -15.08
CA ASN A 80 -9.23 22.68 -15.50
C ASN A 80 -7.97 23.51 -15.77
N HIS A 81 -6.75 22.95 -15.53
CA HIS A 81 -5.52 23.69 -15.79
C HIS A 81 -5.19 23.71 -17.29
N PRO A 82 -4.99 24.89 -17.90
CA PRO A 82 -4.84 25.00 -19.37
C PRO A 82 -3.60 24.27 -19.91
N ASP A 83 -2.56 24.13 -19.11
CA ASP A 83 -1.28 23.53 -19.50
C ASP A 83 -1.16 22.05 -19.08
N VAL A 84 -2.22 21.43 -18.56
CA VAL A 84 -2.24 20.01 -18.15
C VAL A 84 -3.19 19.21 -19.04
N LYS A 85 -2.70 18.11 -19.58
CA LYS A 85 -3.52 17.16 -20.36
C LYS A 85 -3.83 15.92 -19.50
N LEU A 86 -4.82 16.05 -18.61
CA LEU A 86 -5.31 14.89 -17.84
C LEU A 86 -6.10 13.96 -18.77
N THR A 87 -5.75 12.66 -18.83
CA THR A 87 -6.31 11.68 -19.75
C THR A 87 -7.00 10.51 -19.07
N ALA A 88 -6.60 10.17 -17.85
CA ALA A 88 -7.16 9.04 -17.10
C ALA A 88 -7.12 9.30 -15.60
N LEU A 89 -8.05 8.66 -14.89
CA LEU A 89 -8.14 8.63 -13.44
C LEU A 89 -8.04 7.18 -12.96
N PHE A 90 -7.40 6.97 -11.81
CA PHE A 90 -7.21 5.66 -11.19
C PHE A 90 -7.68 5.72 -9.74
N GLY A 91 -8.65 4.87 -9.40
CA GLY A 91 -9.26 4.82 -8.06
C GLY A 91 -8.71 3.64 -7.26
N PRO A 92 -8.15 3.89 -6.05
CA PRO A 92 -7.81 2.82 -5.10
C PRO A 92 -9.06 2.27 -4.43
N GLU A 93 -8.90 1.51 -3.34
CA GLU A 93 -9.99 1.15 -2.44
C GLU A 93 -10.87 2.36 -2.12
N HIS A 94 -12.17 2.16 -2.00
CA HIS A 94 -13.22 3.18 -1.89
C HIS A 94 -13.47 4.01 -3.17
N GLY A 95 -12.63 3.93 -4.22
CA GLY A 95 -12.76 4.66 -5.47
C GLY A 95 -12.44 6.17 -5.37
N ILE A 96 -12.42 6.85 -6.52
CA ILE A 96 -12.03 8.28 -6.59
C ILE A 96 -13.03 9.23 -5.88
N ARG A 97 -14.24 8.78 -5.58
CA ARG A 97 -15.28 9.57 -4.87
C ARG A 97 -15.51 9.10 -3.43
N GLY A 98 -14.85 8.03 -2.96
CA GLY A 98 -14.95 7.52 -1.60
C GLY A 98 -16.33 6.97 -1.23
N SER A 99 -17.07 6.45 -2.19
CA SER A 99 -18.47 6.04 -2.01
C SER A 99 -18.65 4.55 -1.70
N ARG A 100 -17.57 3.77 -1.63
CA ARG A 100 -17.59 2.33 -1.38
C ARG A 100 -17.08 2.00 0.02
N GLU A 101 -17.69 0.99 0.64
CA GLU A 101 -17.23 0.47 1.93
C GLU A 101 -15.87 -0.26 1.79
N ALA A 102 -15.22 -0.52 2.91
CA ALA A 102 -13.96 -1.27 2.93
C ALA A 102 -14.16 -2.69 2.38
N GLY A 103 -13.25 -3.13 1.51
CA GLY A 103 -13.32 -4.44 0.86
C GLY A 103 -14.32 -4.56 -0.31
N GLU A 104 -15.12 -3.53 -0.59
CA GLU A 104 -16.04 -3.56 -1.74
C GLU A 104 -15.30 -3.33 -3.07
N TYR A 105 -15.64 -4.15 -4.06
CA TYR A 105 -15.16 -3.98 -5.43
C TYR A 105 -15.62 -2.66 -6.04
N VAL A 106 -14.70 -1.97 -6.70
CA VAL A 106 -14.96 -0.73 -7.43
C VAL A 106 -14.88 -1.02 -8.94
N GLU A 107 -15.99 -0.87 -9.65
CA GLU A 107 -15.98 -1.00 -11.12
C GLU A 107 -15.30 0.20 -11.79
N SER A 108 -14.69 -0.04 -12.98
CA SER A 108 -14.22 1.05 -13.85
C SER A 108 -15.40 1.74 -14.54
N TYR A 109 -15.33 3.06 -14.72
CA TYR A 109 -16.42 3.86 -15.29
C TYR A 109 -15.90 5.13 -15.97
N ILE A 110 -16.80 5.91 -16.56
CA ILE A 110 -16.47 7.26 -17.05
C ILE A 110 -16.93 8.28 -16.00
N ASP A 111 -16.05 9.15 -15.55
CA ASP A 111 -16.39 10.21 -14.59
C ASP A 111 -17.30 11.24 -15.27
N GLU A 112 -18.52 11.40 -14.76
CA GLU A 112 -19.55 12.26 -15.36
C GLU A 112 -19.12 13.74 -15.47
N LYS A 113 -18.28 14.20 -14.55
CA LYS A 113 -17.85 15.59 -14.48
C LYS A 113 -16.75 15.94 -15.50
N THR A 114 -15.83 15.04 -15.72
CA THR A 114 -14.67 15.26 -16.59
C THR A 114 -14.79 14.56 -17.93
N GLY A 115 -15.63 13.52 -18.03
CA GLY A 115 -15.71 12.64 -19.20
C GLY A 115 -14.50 11.70 -19.35
N LEU A 116 -13.64 11.63 -18.35
CA LEU A 116 -12.43 10.80 -18.39
C LEU A 116 -12.72 9.37 -17.92
N PRO A 117 -11.98 8.37 -18.41
CA PRO A 117 -12.04 7.02 -17.88
C PRO A 117 -11.51 7.00 -16.45
N VAL A 118 -12.20 6.27 -15.57
CA VAL A 118 -11.79 5.94 -14.23
C VAL A 118 -11.52 4.45 -14.17
N TYR A 119 -10.27 4.08 -14.00
CA TYR A 119 -9.86 2.70 -13.84
C TYR A 119 -9.80 2.33 -12.35
N SER A 120 -10.34 1.17 -12.01
CA SER A 120 -10.27 0.66 -10.64
C SER A 120 -8.94 -0.06 -10.42
N LEU A 121 -8.29 0.27 -9.31
CA LEU A 121 -7.12 -0.43 -8.77
C LEU A 121 -7.49 -1.20 -7.50
N TYR A 122 -8.77 -1.61 -7.35
CA TYR A 122 -9.23 -2.41 -6.22
C TYR A 122 -10.35 -3.37 -6.66
N GLY A 123 -9.96 -4.61 -6.92
CA GLY A 123 -10.87 -5.66 -7.41
C GLY A 123 -10.12 -6.72 -8.21
N PRO A 124 -10.47 -6.97 -9.48
CA PRO A 124 -9.79 -7.95 -10.32
C PRO A 124 -8.31 -7.62 -10.58
N THR A 125 -7.95 -6.35 -10.60
CA THR A 125 -6.56 -5.91 -10.67
C THR A 125 -6.28 -4.84 -9.61
N TRP A 126 -5.08 -4.87 -9.08
CA TRP A 126 -4.53 -3.85 -8.16
C TRP A 126 -3.43 -3.02 -8.82
N LYS A 127 -2.85 -3.56 -9.88
CA LYS A 127 -1.78 -2.93 -10.66
C LYS A 127 -2.36 -2.35 -11.96
N PRO A 128 -2.02 -1.10 -12.34
CA PRO A 128 -2.37 -0.58 -13.65
C PRO A 128 -1.84 -1.49 -14.76
N THR A 129 -2.71 -1.81 -15.73
CA THR A 129 -2.33 -2.64 -16.88
C THR A 129 -1.80 -1.78 -18.03
N GLU A 130 -1.14 -2.41 -19.02
CA GLU A 130 -0.67 -1.74 -20.22
C GLU A 130 -1.79 -1.01 -20.96
N GLU A 131 -2.98 -1.63 -21.04
CA GLU A 131 -4.15 -1.03 -21.66
C GLU A 131 -4.63 0.24 -20.93
N MET A 132 -4.68 0.21 -19.60
CA MET A 132 -5.05 1.36 -18.79
C MET A 132 -4.04 2.52 -18.94
N LEU A 133 -2.79 2.21 -19.24
CA LEU A 133 -1.68 3.17 -19.39
C LEU A 133 -1.42 3.57 -20.86
N ALA A 134 -2.18 3.09 -21.83
CA ALA A 134 -1.96 3.36 -23.25
C ALA A 134 -2.00 4.87 -23.59
N ASP A 135 -2.85 5.64 -22.90
CA ASP A 135 -2.98 7.09 -23.07
C ASP A 135 -2.34 7.89 -21.93
N VAL A 136 -1.35 7.31 -21.23
CA VAL A 136 -0.64 7.93 -20.11
C VAL A 136 0.86 7.92 -20.38
N ASP A 137 1.50 9.08 -20.23
CA ASP A 137 2.96 9.25 -20.30
C ASP A 137 3.57 9.39 -18.90
N VAL A 138 2.80 10.02 -17.98
CA VAL A 138 3.20 10.24 -16.59
C VAL A 138 2.03 9.92 -15.65
N LEU A 139 2.31 9.14 -14.60
CA LEU A 139 1.38 8.90 -13.49
C LEU A 139 1.64 9.90 -12.37
N LEU A 140 0.60 10.53 -11.86
CA LEU A 140 0.62 11.27 -10.60
C LEU A 140 -0.01 10.42 -9.51
N PHE A 141 0.58 10.40 -8.32
CA PHE A 141 0.01 9.78 -7.12
C PHE A 141 -0.30 10.87 -6.09
N ASP A 142 -1.56 11.05 -5.72
CA ASP A 142 -2.02 12.08 -4.76
C ASP A 142 -3.08 11.52 -3.82
N ILE A 143 -2.64 10.83 -2.75
CA ILE A 143 -3.49 10.20 -1.74
C ILE A 143 -2.90 10.44 -0.36
N GLN A 144 -3.75 10.78 0.62
CA GLN A 144 -3.39 10.89 2.03
C GLN A 144 -3.37 9.51 2.67
N ASP A 145 -2.21 9.09 3.17
CA ASP A 145 -2.03 7.88 3.99
C ASP A 145 -2.26 8.16 5.48
N VAL A 146 -2.35 7.12 6.31
CA VAL A 146 -2.53 7.20 7.77
C VAL A 146 -1.27 6.87 8.58
N GLY A 147 -0.19 6.42 7.95
CA GLY A 147 1.12 6.16 8.59
C GLY A 147 1.28 4.75 9.15
N SER A 148 0.41 3.82 8.78
CA SER A 148 0.43 2.41 9.20
C SER A 148 0.61 1.46 8.02
N ASN A 149 1.40 0.39 8.19
CA ASN A 149 1.65 -0.60 7.16
C ASN A 149 0.44 -1.49 6.85
N VAL A 150 -0.60 -1.46 7.65
CA VAL A 150 -1.86 -2.21 7.42
C VAL A 150 -2.91 -1.38 6.67
N TYR A 151 -2.53 -0.18 6.18
CA TYR A 151 -3.41 0.65 5.38
C TYR A 151 -3.10 0.52 3.89
N THR A 152 -4.14 0.32 3.06
CA THR A 152 -4.00 -0.18 1.68
C THR A 152 -3.35 0.80 0.69
N TYR A 153 -3.42 2.10 0.92
CA TYR A 153 -3.02 3.10 -0.08
C TYR A 153 -1.54 3.11 -0.43
N ILE A 154 -0.68 2.78 0.53
CA ILE A 154 0.76 2.64 0.25
C ILE A 154 1.03 1.47 -0.71
N TYR A 155 0.23 0.41 -0.68
CA TYR A 155 0.37 -0.72 -1.62
C TYR A 155 -0.17 -0.36 -3.01
N THR A 156 -1.21 0.48 -3.11
CA THR A 156 -1.60 1.09 -4.40
C THR A 156 -0.45 1.88 -5.02
N LEU A 157 0.32 2.62 -4.19
CA LEU A 157 1.55 3.28 -4.66
C LEU A 157 2.58 2.27 -5.16
N GLY A 158 2.83 1.20 -4.40
CA GLY A 158 3.77 0.14 -4.77
C GLY A 158 3.41 -0.50 -6.11
N PHE A 159 2.15 -0.87 -6.33
CA PHE A 159 1.67 -1.41 -7.61
C PHE A 159 1.74 -0.39 -8.75
N ALA A 160 1.52 0.90 -8.47
CA ALA A 160 1.72 1.95 -9.46
C ALA A 160 3.20 2.09 -9.86
N MET A 161 4.11 1.94 -8.91
CA MET A 161 5.56 1.90 -9.16
C MET A 161 5.95 0.71 -10.03
N GLU A 162 5.44 -0.49 -9.72
CA GLU A 162 5.66 -1.68 -10.53
C GLU A 162 5.18 -1.49 -11.97
N ALA A 163 3.95 -0.99 -12.15
CA ALA A 163 3.43 -0.72 -13.49
C ALA A 163 4.26 0.35 -14.23
N ALA A 164 4.68 1.40 -13.52
CA ALA A 164 5.52 2.44 -14.10
C ALA A 164 6.87 1.88 -14.59
N ALA A 165 7.50 1.00 -13.82
CA ALA A 165 8.73 0.32 -14.21
C ALA A 165 8.53 -0.61 -15.42
N GLU A 166 7.49 -1.45 -15.39
CA GLU A 166 7.21 -2.45 -16.43
C GLU A 166 6.84 -1.81 -17.78
N TYR A 167 6.08 -0.70 -17.75
CA TYR A 167 5.57 -0.05 -18.96
C TYR A 167 6.29 1.25 -19.31
N ASP A 168 7.48 1.47 -18.74
CA ASP A 168 8.35 2.63 -19.00
C ASP A 168 7.59 3.97 -18.87
N LYS A 169 6.90 4.17 -17.73
CA LYS A 169 6.17 5.38 -17.40
C LYS A 169 6.87 6.16 -16.30
N GLU A 170 6.84 7.49 -16.40
CA GLU A 170 7.26 8.35 -15.30
C GLU A 170 6.21 8.31 -14.18
N LEU A 171 6.65 8.29 -12.93
CA LEU A 171 5.80 8.40 -11.74
C LEU A 171 6.18 9.62 -10.92
N ILE A 172 5.22 10.48 -10.64
CA ILE A 172 5.40 11.66 -9.79
C ILE A 172 4.53 11.51 -8.54
N VAL A 173 5.14 11.41 -7.38
CA VAL A 173 4.45 11.38 -6.09
C VAL A 173 4.24 12.80 -5.58
N LEU A 174 2.99 13.21 -5.39
CA LEU A 174 2.59 14.47 -4.78
C LEU A 174 2.50 14.27 -3.27
N ASP A 175 3.59 14.55 -2.56
CA ASP A 175 3.76 14.11 -1.18
C ASP A 175 2.79 14.80 -0.21
N ARG A 176 2.39 14.06 0.83
CA ARG A 176 1.43 14.46 1.88
C ARG A 176 1.98 14.15 3.27
N PRO A 177 1.49 14.87 4.30
CA PRO A 177 1.92 14.63 5.68
C PRO A 177 1.67 13.18 6.11
N ASN A 178 2.62 12.59 6.84
CA ASN A 178 2.27 11.46 7.68
C ASN A 178 1.50 12.00 8.88
N PRO A 179 0.20 11.65 9.05
CA PRO A 179 -0.67 12.31 10.03
C PRO A 179 -0.29 12.00 11.48
N ILE A 180 0.35 10.86 11.71
CA ILE A 180 0.81 10.42 13.04
C ILE A 180 2.28 10.78 13.31
N GLY A 181 2.86 11.66 12.47
CA GLY A 181 4.23 12.14 12.58
C GLY A 181 5.28 11.19 12.01
N GLY A 182 6.50 11.70 11.85
CA GLY A 182 7.60 10.99 11.22
C GLY A 182 8.77 10.64 12.16
N THR A 183 8.61 10.83 13.47
CA THR A 183 9.70 10.63 14.43
C THR A 183 9.70 9.27 15.11
N LYS A 184 8.53 8.65 15.24
CA LYS A 184 8.37 7.33 15.87
C LYS A 184 8.21 6.24 14.81
N VAL A 185 8.84 5.11 15.08
CA VAL A 185 8.75 3.86 14.33
C VAL A 185 8.45 2.75 15.34
N GLU A 186 7.43 1.93 15.10
CA GLU A 186 6.91 1.00 16.10
C GLU A 186 6.41 -0.29 15.45
N GLY A 187 6.50 -1.40 16.17
CA GLY A 187 6.08 -2.72 15.74
C GLY A 187 7.19 -3.53 15.07
N PRO A 188 7.00 -4.83 14.87
CA PRO A 188 7.98 -5.66 14.20
C PRO A 188 8.18 -5.22 12.75
N LEU A 189 9.38 -5.41 12.21
CA LEU A 189 9.58 -5.38 10.76
C LEU A 189 8.86 -6.58 10.17
N ARG A 190 8.04 -6.34 9.15
CA ARG A 190 7.26 -7.42 8.52
C ARG A 190 8.18 -8.54 8.02
N SER A 191 7.86 -9.77 8.38
CA SER A 191 8.54 -10.97 7.90
C SER A 191 8.10 -11.32 6.47
N GLU A 192 9.00 -11.89 5.67
CA GLU A 192 8.70 -12.40 4.33
C GLU A 192 7.59 -13.47 4.34
N GLU A 193 7.45 -14.23 5.42
CA GLU A 193 6.41 -15.25 5.60
C GLU A 193 5.01 -14.65 5.72
N THR A 194 4.90 -13.36 6.10
CA THR A 194 3.64 -12.63 6.30
C THR A 194 3.31 -11.68 5.14
N VAL A 195 4.05 -11.77 4.03
CA VAL A 195 3.80 -10.97 2.83
C VAL A 195 2.47 -11.37 2.19
N SER A 196 1.62 -10.38 1.96
CA SER A 196 0.31 -10.53 1.33
C SER A 196 0.03 -9.31 0.46
N PHE A 197 -1.21 -9.06 0.03
CA PHE A 197 -1.58 -7.78 -0.59
C PHE A 197 -1.23 -6.60 0.35
N MET A 198 -1.71 -6.64 1.59
CA MET A 198 -1.24 -5.74 2.63
C MET A 198 0.07 -6.32 3.20
N GLY A 199 1.19 -5.65 2.97
CA GLY A 199 2.48 -6.10 3.48
C GLY A 199 3.44 -6.62 2.41
N ARG A 200 3.23 -6.25 1.14
CA ARG A 200 4.13 -6.56 0.02
C ARG A 200 5.56 -6.05 0.24
N PHE A 201 5.71 -4.95 0.98
CA PHE A 201 7.01 -4.37 1.33
C PHE A 201 7.28 -4.52 2.82
N LEU A 202 8.52 -4.81 3.18
CA LEU A 202 8.93 -5.02 4.56
C LEU A 202 8.93 -3.68 5.30
N LEU A 203 7.89 -3.45 6.09
CA LEU A 203 7.67 -2.24 6.88
C LEU A 203 7.23 -2.58 8.29
N PRO A 204 7.64 -1.81 9.31
CA PRO A 204 7.06 -1.91 10.64
C PRO A 204 5.63 -1.35 10.66
N VAL A 205 4.83 -1.74 11.66
CA VAL A 205 3.42 -1.32 11.79
C VAL A 205 3.27 0.19 11.68
N ARG A 206 4.05 0.98 12.42
CA ARG A 206 4.18 2.43 12.28
C ARG A 206 5.52 2.77 11.65
N HIS A 207 5.54 3.13 10.38
CA HIS A 207 6.79 3.31 9.61
C HIS A 207 7.43 4.70 9.74
N GLY A 208 6.69 5.72 10.16
CA GLY A 208 7.22 7.07 10.37
C GLY A 208 7.79 7.74 9.11
N MET A 209 7.27 7.44 7.93
CA MET A 209 7.67 7.97 6.62
C MET A 209 6.49 8.60 5.90
N THR A 210 6.73 9.53 4.98
CA THR A 210 5.72 10.01 4.03
C THR A 210 5.64 9.07 2.83
N VAL A 211 4.56 9.18 2.02
CA VAL A 211 4.42 8.37 0.81
C VAL A 211 5.55 8.63 -0.20
N GLY A 212 6.06 9.87 -0.27
CA GLY A 212 7.21 10.21 -1.10
C GLY A 212 8.50 9.56 -0.61
N GLU A 213 8.70 9.46 0.69
CA GLU A 213 9.84 8.76 1.29
C GLU A 213 9.75 7.26 1.09
N LEU A 214 8.55 6.65 1.22
CA LEU A 214 8.32 5.23 0.93
C LEU A 214 8.61 4.92 -0.54
N ALA A 215 8.09 5.71 -1.48
CA ALA A 215 8.37 5.52 -2.90
C ALA A 215 9.87 5.58 -3.21
N THR A 216 10.57 6.56 -2.64
CA THR A 216 12.01 6.70 -2.80
C THR A 216 12.76 5.48 -2.27
N MET A 217 12.43 5.03 -1.05
CA MET A 217 13.02 3.84 -0.44
C MET A 217 12.77 2.59 -1.28
N TRP A 218 11.54 2.35 -1.68
CA TRP A 218 11.21 1.15 -2.46
C TRP A 218 11.87 1.10 -3.83
N ASN A 219 11.98 2.26 -4.51
CA ASN A 219 12.67 2.32 -5.79
C ASN A 219 14.12 1.82 -5.70
N HIS A 220 14.80 2.13 -4.58
CA HIS A 220 16.19 1.71 -4.33
C HIS A 220 16.27 0.32 -3.70
N GLU A 221 15.65 0.07 -2.56
CA GLU A 221 15.78 -1.17 -1.80
C GLU A 221 15.28 -2.39 -2.59
N TYR A 222 14.24 -2.19 -3.42
CA TYR A 222 13.70 -3.25 -4.28
C TYR A 222 14.19 -3.14 -5.73
N SER A 223 15.17 -2.28 -6.01
CA SER A 223 15.76 -2.11 -7.36
C SER A 223 14.70 -2.05 -8.46
N MET A 224 13.67 -1.19 -8.28
CA MET A 224 12.53 -1.15 -9.19
C MET A 224 12.88 -0.46 -10.52
N GLY A 225 13.79 0.52 -10.51
CA GLY A 225 14.22 1.25 -11.71
C GLY A 225 13.13 2.15 -12.30
N VAL A 226 12.28 2.74 -11.45
CA VAL A 226 11.21 3.67 -11.86
C VAL A 226 11.80 5.06 -12.13
N ASP A 227 11.37 5.73 -13.20
CA ASP A 227 11.54 7.18 -13.36
C ASP A 227 10.65 7.88 -12.32
N LEU A 228 11.19 8.00 -11.09
CA LEU A 228 10.46 8.50 -9.93
C LEU A 228 10.83 9.95 -9.64
N LYS A 229 9.82 10.80 -9.51
CA LYS A 229 9.97 12.15 -8.97
C LYS A 229 9.07 12.35 -7.76
N VAL A 230 9.56 13.03 -6.74
CA VAL A 230 8.77 13.39 -5.56
C VAL A 230 8.62 14.90 -5.48
N VAL A 231 7.37 15.38 -5.54
CA VAL A 231 7.04 16.78 -5.26
C VAL A 231 6.90 16.94 -3.75
N LYS A 232 7.99 17.38 -3.11
CA LYS A 232 8.01 17.56 -1.66
C LYS A 232 7.05 18.65 -1.20
N MET A 233 6.38 18.39 -0.08
CA MET A 233 5.61 19.39 0.65
C MET A 233 6.48 20.57 1.05
N LYS A 234 5.88 21.73 1.23
CA LYS A 234 6.55 22.88 1.85
C LYS A 234 6.04 23.07 3.29
N GLY A 235 6.98 23.19 4.22
CA GLY A 235 6.70 23.56 5.61
C GLY A 235 6.43 22.38 6.56
N TRP A 236 6.25 21.17 6.07
CA TRP A 236 6.10 19.99 6.92
C TRP A 236 7.41 19.61 7.60
N LYS A 237 7.31 19.16 8.84
CA LYS A 237 8.41 18.64 9.65
C LYS A 237 8.01 17.30 10.26
N ARG A 238 8.97 16.39 10.43
CA ARG A 238 8.74 15.06 11.03
C ARG A 238 8.09 15.07 12.40
N THR A 239 8.31 16.15 13.17
CA THR A 239 7.71 16.31 14.50
C THR A 239 6.25 16.74 14.49
N MET A 240 5.70 17.09 13.32
CA MET A 240 4.31 17.50 13.17
C MET A 240 3.38 16.30 13.16
N HIS A 241 2.29 16.37 13.92
CA HIS A 241 1.09 15.60 13.72
C HIS A 241 0.14 16.35 12.79
N PHE A 242 -0.98 15.74 12.38
CA PHE A 242 -1.83 16.36 11.36
C PHE A 242 -2.37 17.74 11.78
N GLU A 243 -2.74 17.93 13.05
CA GLU A 243 -3.20 19.21 13.59
C GLU A 243 -2.20 20.36 13.45
N ASP A 244 -0.91 20.04 13.49
CA ASP A 244 0.16 21.05 13.37
C ASP A 244 0.33 21.55 11.94
N THR A 245 -0.22 20.83 10.96
CA THR A 245 -0.08 21.16 9.53
C THR A 245 -0.96 22.33 9.10
N GLY A 246 -2.03 22.60 9.85
CA GLY A 246 -3.06 23.57 9.47
C GLY A 246 -3.90 23.16 8.25
N LEU A 247 -3.76 21.92 7.77
CA LEU A 247 -4.58 21.37 6.69
C LEU A 247 -5.91 20.85 7.22
N PRO A 248 -7.00 20.92 6.45
CA PRO A 248 -8.26 20.29 6.79
C PRO A 248 -8.15 18.77 6.66
N TRP A 249 -8.72 18.03 7.63
CA TRP A 249 -8.82 16.58 7.52
C TRP A 249 -9.90 16.19 6.49
N VAL A 250 -9.54 15.34 5.55
CA VAL A 250 -10.47 14.64 4.67
C VAL A 250 -10.44 13.17 5.04
N MET A 251 -11.60 12.55 5.23
CA MET A 251 -11.69 11.12 5.56
C MET A 251 -10.93 10.29 4.54
N THR A 252 -10.00 9.50 5.00
CA THR A 252 -9.22 8.59 4.14
C THR A 252 -10.02 7.35 3.78
N SER A 253 -10.94 6.95 4.66
CA SER A 253 -11.88 5.85 4.47
C SER A 253 -13.19 6.19 5.21
N PRO A 254 -14.33 5.55 4.91
CA PRO A 254 -15.57 5.73 5.66
C PRO A 254 -15.41 5.51 7.17
N ASN A 255 -14.49 4.62 7.56
CA ASN A 255 -14.21 4.27 8.94
C ASN A 255 -13.05 5.06 9.59
N ILE A 256 -12.47 6.05 8.89
CA ILE A 256 -11.46 6.98 9.42
C ILE A 256 -12.00 8.42 9.34
N PRO A 257 -13.07 8.75 10.10
CA PRO A 257 -13.76 10.04 9.97
C PRO A 257 -12.96 11.22 10.51
N THR A 258 -12.08 11.00 11.47
CA THR A 258 -11.31 12.06 12.14
C THR A 258 -9.82 11.75 12.17
N LYS A 259 -9.01 12.78 12.40
CA LYS A 259 -7.56 12.62 12.59
C LYS A 259 -7.23 11.82 13.86
N GLU A 260 -8.07 11.94 14.91
CA GLU A 260 -7.96 11.17 16.15
C GLU A 260 -8.14 9.67 15.87
N THR A 261 -9.15 9.32 15.04
CA THR A 261 -9.35 7.95 14.56
C THR A 261 -8.13 7.45 13.78
N ALA A 262 -7.63 8.25 12.82
CA ALA A 262 -6.42 7.89 12.05
C ALA A 262 -5.19 7.70 12.94
N TYR A 263 -5.08 8.50 14.00
CA TYR A 263 -3.99 8.41 14.95
C TYR A 263 -4.01 7.08 15.72
N LEU A 264 -5.17 6.71 16.27
CA LEU A 264 -5.31 5.48 17.07
C LEU A 264 -5.29 4.21 16.20
N TYR A 265 -5.65 4.32 14.93
CA TYR A 265 -5.75 3.20 13.98
C TYR A 265 -4.52 2.29 14.02
N ALA A 266 -3.30 2.82 13.93
CA ALA A 266 -2.07 2.02 13.91
C ALA A 266 -1.85 1.14 15.18
N GLY A 267 -2.56 1.41 16.25
CA GLY A 267 -2.54 0.59 17.48
C GLY A 267 -3.79 -0.27 17.62
N THR A 268 -4.96 0.32 17.46
CA THR A 268 -6.23 -0.38 17.74
C THR A 268 -6.66 -1.31 16.61
N GLU A 269 -6.13 -1.16 15.39
CA GLU A 269 -6.30 -2.13 14.31
C GLU A 269 -5.74 -3.51 14.68
N LEU A 270 -4.74 -3.59 15.55
CA LEU A 270 -4.19 -4.85 16.07
C LEU A 270 -5.22 -5.71 16.83
N LEU A 271 -6.43 -5.22 17.08
CA LEU A 271 -7.54 -5.97 17.64
C LEU A 271 -8.39 -6.67 16.56
N ASP A 272 -8.23 -6.29 15.28
CA ASP A 272 -9.21 -6.71 14.26
C ASP A 272 -9.21 -8.22 14.00
N ASP A 273 -8.08 -8.84 13.89
CA ASP A 273 -7.96 -10.31 13.70
C ASP A 273 -8.14 -11.12 15.00
N THR A 274 -8.87 -10.55 15.98
CA THR A 274 -9.26 -11.23 17.23
C THR A 274 -10.77 -11.21 17.41
N SER A 275 -11.26 -11.83 18.50
CA SER A 275 -12.65 -11.72 18.93
C SER A 275 -13.00 -10.38 19.61
N LEU A 276 -12.17 -9.36 19.47
CA LEU A 276 -12.40 -8.01 19.99
C LEU A 276 -12.96 -7.10 18.90
N SER A 277 -13.80 -6.15 19.29
CA SER A 277 -14.31 -5.10 18.38
C SER A 277 -13.38 -3.90 18.40
N THR A 278 -13.06 -3.41 17.21
CA THR A 278 -12.37 -2.14 16.96
C THR A 278 -13.33 -0.94 16.90
N GLY A 279 -14.59 -1.14 17.27
CA GLY A 279 -15.62 -0.09 17.23
C GLY A 279 -16.14 0.20 15.83
N LEU A 280 -15.82 -0.60 14.82
CA LEU A 280 -16.46 -0.55 13.51
C LEU A 280 -17.99 -0.65 13.66
N GLY A 281 -18.74 0.08 12.84
CA GLY A 281 -20.19 0.17 12.98
C GLY A 281 -20.66 1.16 14.06
N THR A 282 -19.76 1.88 14.73
CA THR A 282 -20.08 2.97 15.66
C THR A 282 -19.72 4.34 15.06
N THR A 283 -20.03 5.41 15.77
CA THR A 283 -19.61 6.78 15.37
C THR A 283 -18.15 7.10 15.73
N LYS A 284 -17.44 6.17 16.40
CA LYS A 284 -16.06 6.31 16.87
C LYS A 284 -15.27 5.03 16.63
N PRO A 285 -15.14 4.59 15.36
CA PRO A 285 -14.33 3.43 15.04
C PRO A 285 -12.87 3.67 15.48
N PHE A 286 -12.19 2.63 15.92
CA PHE A 286 -10.82 2.63 16.42
C PHE A 286 -10.56 3.48 17.69
N GLU A 287 -11.54 4.29 18.12
CA GLU A 287 -11.52 5.01 19.39
C GLU A 287 -12.31 4.25 20.47
N LEU A 288 -13.31 3.45 20.09
CA LEU A 288 -14.08 2.54 20.94
C LEU A 288 -13.63 1.11 20.69
N VAL A 289 -13.22 0.39 21.73
CA VAL A 289 -12.76 -1.00 21.63
C VAL A 289 -13.37 -1.84 22.75
N GLY A 290 -13.65 -3.12 22.48
CA GLY A 290 -14.25 -3.98 23.50
C GLY A 290 -14.84 -5.30 22.97
N ALA A 291 -15.64 -5.97 23.81
CA ALA A 291 -16.40 -7.17 23.42
C ALA A 291 -17.63 -7.31 24.33
N PRO A 292 -18.66 -8.11 23.97
CA PRO A 292 -19.86 -8.28 24.79
C PRO A 292 -19.61 -8.84 26.21
N TRP A 293 -18.49 -9.50 26.41
CA TRP A 293 -18.11 -10.10 27.71
C TRP A 293 -17.17 -9.22 28.54
N ILE A 294 -16.80 -8.04 28.07
CA ILE A 294 -15.88 -7.14 28.76
C ILE A 294 -16.62 -6.28 29.78
N ASP A 295 -16.11 -6.24 31.01
CA ASP A 295 -16.45 -5.22 31.99
C ASP A 295 -15.67 -3.93 31.70
N GLY A 296 -16.35 -2.96 31.10
CA GLY A 296 -15.72 -1.70 30.70
C GLY A 296 -15.17 -0.88 31.86
N GLU A 297 -15.78 -0.94 33.05
CA GLU A 297 -15.30 -0.23 34.24
C GLU A 297 -14.00 -0.85 34.76
N ALA A 298 -13.95 -2.19 34.82
CA ALA A 298 -12.74 -2.91 35.21
C ALA A 298 -11.61 -2.68 34.21
N LEU A 299 -11.90 -2.73 32.89
CA LEU A 299 -10.94 -2.47 31.82
C LEU A 299 -10.38 -1.05 31.89
N ALA A 300 -11.25 -0.02 32.01
CA ALA A 300 -10.81 1.36 32.10
C ALA A 300 -9.89 1.58 33.31
N LYS A 301 -10.25 1.01 34.46
CA LYS A 301 -9.42 1.08 35.67
C LYS A 301 -8.06 0.41 35.49
N GLU A 302 -8.04 -0.78 34.88
CA GLU A 302 -6.81 -1.51 34.62
C GLU A 302 -5.90 -0.76 33.66
N MET A 303 -6.42 -0.35 32.49
CA MET A 303 -5.65 0.36 31.47
C MET A 303 -5.07 1.69 31.99
N ASN A 304 -5.84 2.45 32.79
CA ASN A 304 -5.31 3.65 33.44
C ASN A 304 -4.21 3.33 34.47
N ASN A 305 -4.28 2.18 35.16
CA ASN A 305 -3.23 1.74 36.07
C ASN A 305 -1.95 1.28 35.36
N ARG A 306 -2.02 0.83 34.10
CA ARG A 306 -0.85 0.50 33.27
C ARG A 306 -0.03 1.73 32.91
N ASN A 307 -0.57 2.94 33.11
CA ASN A 307 0.08 4.24 32.87
C ASN A 307 0.68 4.37 31.45
N ILE A 308 -0.08 3.97 30.43
CA ILE A 308 0.35 4.13 29.03
C ILE A 308 0.40 5.63 28.73
N SER A 309 1.59 6.13 28.37
CA SER A 309 1.83 7.56 28.18
C SER A 309 0.97 8.14 27.04
N GLY A 310 0.42 9.33 27.29
CA GLY A 310 -0.29 10.13 26.29
C GLY A 310 -1.75 9.74 26.03
N VAL A 311 -2.30 8.78 26.79
CA VAL A 311 -3.70 8.35 26.68
C VAL A 311 -4.38 8.20 28.04
N THR A 312 -5.70 8.39 28.04
CA THR A 312 -6.59 8.08 29.15
C THR A 312 -7.75 7.21 28.67
N PHE A 313 -8.20 6.27 29.49
CA PHE A 313 -9.26 5.33 29.15
C PHE A 313 -10.53 5.62 29.96
N ARG A 314 -11.65 5.72 29.26
CA ARG A 314 -12.98 5.87 29.85
C ARG A 314 -13.80 4.62 29.55
N SER A 315 -14.47 4.08 30.56
CA SER A 315 -15.47 3.02 30.36
C SER A 315 -16.52 3.44 29.32
N ALA A 316 -16.84 2.56 28.41
CA ALA A 316 -17.81 2.80 27.34
C ALA A 316 -18.64 1.53 27.06
N TYR A 317 -19.91 1.76 26.73
CA TYR A 317 -20.81 0.73 26.23
C TYR A 317 -21.40 1.21 24.91
N PHE A 318 -21.39 0.36 23.90
CA PHE A 318 -21.81 0.71 22.55
C PHE A 318 -22.45 -0.49 21.83
N THR A 319 -23.25 -0.22 20.80
CA THR A 319 -23.86 -1.23 19.96
C THR A 319 -23.47 -0.95 18.52
N PRO A 320 -22.62 -1.78 17.89
CA PRO A 320 -22.26 -1.62 16.49
C PRO A 320 -23.49 -1.79 15.58
N MET A 321 -23.56 -1.01 14.50
CA MET A 321 -24.63 -1.09 13.51
C MET A 321 -24.30 -2.04 12.36
N PHE A 322 -23.03 -2.45 12.24
CA PHE A 322 -22.51 -3.45 11.31
C PHE A 322 -21.17 -4.00 11.83
N GLY A 323 -20.67 -5.07 11.22
CA GLY A 323 -19.38 -5.69 11.59
C GLY A 323 -19.49 -6.60 12.80
N LYS A 324 -18.38 -6.74 13.54
CA LYS A 324 -18.35 -7.58 14.76
C LYS A 324 -19.37 -7.08 15.78
N TYR A 325 -20.19 -8.02 16.27
CA TYR A 325 -21.22 -7.75 17.29
C TYR A 325 -22.32 -6.77 16.84
N GLU A 326 -22.68 -6.79 15.54
CA GLU A 326 -23.82 -6.02 15.03
C GLU A 326 -25.08 -6.25 15.88
N GLY A 327 -25.66 -5.16 16.38
CA GLY A 327 -26.87 -5.18 17.19
C GLY A 327 -26.68 -5.67 18.64
N GLU A 328 -25.48 -6.08 19.05
CA GLU A 328 -25.19 -6.52 20.41
C GLU A 328 -24.61 -5.39 21.27
N LEU A 329 -24.85 -5.43 22.56
CA LEU A 329 -24.23 -4.50 23.50
C LEU A 329 -22.79 -4.94 23.80
N VAL A 330 -21.84 -4.12 23.45
CA VAL A 330 -20.41 -4.29 23.71
C VAL A 330 -20.01 -3.44 24.92
N GLY A 331 -19.32 -4.06 25.88
CA GLY A 331 -18.62 -3.36 26.95
C GLY A 331 -17.16 -3.15 26.58
N GLY A 332 -16.56 -2.04 26.99
CA GLY A 332 -15.18 -1.75 26.65
C GLY A 332 -14.74 -0.36 27.11
N VAL A 333 -13.80 0.23 26.36
CA VAL A 333 -13.29 1.56 26.65
C VAL A 333 -13.33 2.46 25.42
N GLN A 334 -13.43 3.76 25.67
CA GLN A 334 -13.02 4.80 24.74
C GLN A 334 -11.60 5.23 25.08
N VAL A 335 -10.72 5.26 24.09
CA VAL A 335 -9.36 5.77 24.19
C VAL A 335 -9.37 7.27 23.92
N HIS A 336 -8.88 8.06 24.87
CA HIS A 336 -8.71 9.50 24.73
C HIS A 336 -7.23 9.82 24.55
N ILE A 337 -6.92 10.63 23.54
CA ILE A 337 -5.56 11.13 23.27
C ILE A 337 -5.34 12.37 24.14
N ASP A 338 -4.39 12.32 25.07
CA ASP A 338 -4.00 13.45 25.91
C ASP A 338 -2.78 14.18 25.30
N ASP A 339 -1.78 13.42 24.86
CA ASP A 339 -0.58 13.93 24.20
C ASP A 339 -0.10 12.96 23.11
N PRO A 340 -0.39 13.25 21.84
CA PRO A 340 -0.03 12.35 20.74
C PRO A 340 1.48 12.11 20.61
N SER A 341 2.32 13.05 21.06
CA SER A 341 3.76 12.93 20.99
C SER A 341 4.33 11.84 21.94
N GLN A 342 3.59 11.49 22.99
CA GLN A 342 3.99 10.50 23.98
C GLN A 342 3.56 9.07 23.63
N ILE A 343 2.51 8.88 22.84
CA ILE A 343 1.90 7.58 22.63
C ILE A 343 2.84 6.67 21.83
N ASN A 344 3.06 5.43 22.34
CA ASN A 344 3.50 4.29 21.54
C ASN A 344 2.24 3.50 21.15
N LEU A 345 1.88 3.54 19.87
CA LEU A 345 0.62 3.00 19.36
C LEU A 345 0.57 1.48 19.37
N VAL A 346 1.67 0.81 18.99
CA VAL A 346 1.75 -0.66 19.01
C VAL A 346 1.72 -1.18 20.45
N ASN A 347 2.42 -0.52 21.36
CA ASN A 347 2.34 -0.83 22.79
C ASN A 347 0.91 -0.65 23.34
N LEU A 348 0.21 0.40 22.94
CA LEU A 348 -1.20 0.64 23.29
C LEU A 348 -2.08 -0.53 22.81
N GLY A 349 -1.97 -0.93 21.55
CA GLY A 349 -2.76 -2.01 20.96
C GLY A 349 -2.52 -3.34 21.66
N LEU A 350 -1.26 -3.72 21.87
CA LEU A 350 -0.91 -4.97 22.57
C LEU A 350 -1.39 -4.98 24.02
N ASN A 351 -1.31 -3.86 24.74
CA ASN A 351 -1.85 -3.77 26.10
C ASN A 351 -3.37 -3.87 26.15
N LEU A 352 -4.08 -3.36 25.12
CA LEU A 352 -5.53 -3.53 25.01
C LEU A 352 -5.90 -4.98 24.74
N VAL A 353 -5.20 -5.67 23.83
CA VAL A 353 -5.38 -7.10 23.57
C VAL A 353 -5.16 -7.91 24.85
N ASP A 354 -4.04 -7.69 25.52
CA ASP A 354 -3.64 -8.38 26.74
C ASP A 354 -4.68 -8.19 27.87
N ALA A 355 -5.06 -6.97 28.20
CA ALA A 355 -6.01 -6.67 29.26
C ALA A 355 -7.42 -7.22 28.98
N MET A 356 -7.87 -7.24 27.73
CA MET A 356 -9.18 -7.79 27.36
C MET A 356 -9.17 -9.33 27.30
N ARG A 357 -8.09 -9.94 26.83
CA ARG A 357 -7.90 -11.39 26.91
C ARG A 357 -7.97 -11.87 28.36
N ASP A 358 -7.28 -11.19 29.27
CA ASP A 358 -7.18 -11.57 30.69
C ASP A 358 -8.53 -11.50 31.41
N GLN A 359 -9.48 -10.64 30.97
CA GLN A 359 -10.83 -10.62 31.55
C GLN A 359 -11.62 -11.91 31.27
N ASN A 360 -11.41 -12.54 30.12
CA ASN A 360 -12.05 -13.81 29.78
C ASN A 360 -11.26 -14.59 28.72
N PRO A 361 -10.20 -15.31 29.12
CA PRO A 361 -9.35 -16.06 28.19
C PRO A 361 -10.10 -17.13 27.38
N GLU A 362 -11.21 -17.67 27.93
CA GLU A 362 -12.03 -18.69 27.25
C GLU A 362 -12.86 -18.12 26.07
N LYS A 363 -13.08 -16.83 26.03
CA LYS A 363 -13.82 -16.11 24.96
C LYS A 363 -12.91 -15.36 24.02
N PHE A 364 -11.65 -15.20 24.38
CA PHE A 364 -10.69 -14.57 23.51
C PHE A 364 -10.24 -15.56 22.43
N GLU A 365 -10.43 -15.18 21.20
CA GLU A 365 -10.01 -15.92 20.01
C GLU A 365 -9.14 -15.02 19.13
N MET A 366 -8.18 -15.61 18.46
CA MET A 366 -7.31 -14.95 17.49
C MET A 366 -7.34 -15.77 16.19
N THR A 367 -7.47 -15.10 15.05
CA THR A 367 -7.49 -15.76 13.75
C THR A 367 -6.07 -16.13 13.31
N SER A 368 -5.96 -17.08 12.37
CA SER A 368 -4.66 -17.43 11.78
C SER A 368 -4.03 -16.29 10.96
N SER A 369 -4.82 -15.28 10.59
CA SER A 369 -4.34 -14.09 9.86
C SER A 369 -3.70 -13.02 10.75
N TYR A 370 -3.77 -13.14 12.06
CA TYR A 370 -3.17 -12.16 12.98
C TYR A 370 -1.66 -11.96 12.73
N ALA A 371 -0.94 -13.04 12.37
CA ALA A 371 0.46 -12.94 11.97
C ALA A 371 0.66 -11.99 10.77
N ASN A 372 -0.26 -11.99 9.80
CA ASN A 372 -0.23 -11.08 8.66
C ASN A 372 -0.58 -9.64 9.07
N LEU A 373 -1.44 -9.45 10.07
CA LEU A 373 -1.81 -8.14 10.58
C LEU A 373 -0.63 -7.48 11.29
N ILE A 374 -0.04 -8.15 12.28
CA ILE A 374 1.11 -7.63 13.04
C ILE A 374 2.41 -7.64 12.24
N GLY A 375 2.55 -8.57 11.26
CA GLY A 375 3.73 -8.71 10.41
C GLY A 375 4.81 -9.67 10.94
N ASP A 376 4.51 -10.45 11.97
CA ASP A 376 5.45 -11.37 12.62
C ASP A 376 4.74 -12.69 12.97
N PRO A 377 5.25 -13.86 12.51
CA PRO A 377 4.62 -15.15 12.72
C PRO A 377 4.72 -15.67 14.17
N GLU A 378 5.66 -15.16 14.99
CA GLU A 378 5.87 -15.62 16.36
C GLU A 378 4.96 -14.87 17.37
N VAL A 379 4.61 -13.62 17.09
CA VAL A 379 3.84 -12.76 18.00
C VAL A 379 2.48 -13.35 18.40
N PRO A 380 1.69 -13.95 17.50
CA PRO A 380 0.43 -14.60 17.89
C PRO A 380 0.61 -15.66 18.99
N GLU A 381 1.63 -16.51 18.88
CA GLU A 381 1.94 -17.52 19.88
C GLU A 381 2.37 -16.91 21.22
N MET A 382 3.18 -15.85 21.18
CA MET A 382 3.60 -15.13 22.39
C MET A 382 2.38 -14.54 23.13
N ILE A 383 1.45 -13.92 22.42
CA ILE A 383 0.20 -13.40 23.00
C ILE A 383 -0.66 -14.53 23.60
N MET A 384 -0.83 -15.63 22.89
CA MET A 384 -1.64 -16.76 23.37
C MET A 384 -1.01 -17.49 24.55
N ASN A 385 0.32 -17.45 24.69
CA ASN A 385 1.07 -18.02 25.82
C ASN A 385 1.21 -17.04 27.02
N ASP A 386 0.49 -15.91 27.00
CA ASP A 386 0.49 -14.92 28.09
C ASP A 386 1.89 -14.31 28.37
N GLU A 387 2.69 -14.14 27.30
CA GLU A 387 3.96 -13.45 27.44
C GLU A 387 3.74 -11.95 27.74
N PRO A 388 4.51 -11.36 28.67
CA PRO A 388 4.39 -9.94 28.98
C PRO A 388 4.59 -9.06 27.75
N VAL A 389 3.75 -8.02 27.58
CA VAL A 389 3.80 -7.10 26.43
C VAL A 389 5.21 -6.51 26.22
N ASP A 390 5.91 -6.16 27.29
CA ASP A 390 7.29 -5.65 27.20
C ASP A 390 8.24 -6.69 26.57
N ARG A 391 8.02 -7.99 26.81
CA ARG A 391 8.83 -9.07 26.23
C ARG A 391 8.50 -9.25 24.75
N ILE A 392 7.23 -9.14 24.39
CA ILE A 392 6.79 -9.18 23.00
C ILE A 392 7.42 -8.03 22.23
N ILE A 393 7.35 -6.80 22.75
CA ILE A 393 7.98 -5.63 22.11
C ILE A 393 9.50 -5.81 21.97
N LYS A 394 10.13 -6.39 22.98
CA LYS A 394 11.58 -6.60 22.96
C LYS A 394 12.04 -7.61 21.91
N SER A 395 11.18 -8.52 21.46
CA SER A 395 11.57 -9.57 20.48
C SER A 395 12.05 -9.00 19.15
N TRP A 396 11.49 -7.87 18.70
CA TRP A 396 11.81 -7.23 17.41
C TRP A 396 12.65 -5.94 17.53
N GLU A 397 12.97 -5.48 18.75
CA GLU A 397 13.57 -4.14 18.97
C GLU A 397 14.93 -3.97 18.25
N ASP A 398 15.78 -4.99 18.25
CA ASP A 398 17.11 -4.94 17.63
C ASP A 398 17.01 -4.89 16.10
N GLU A 399 16.11 -5.68 15.49
CA GLU A 399 15.87 -5.70 14.06
C GLU A 399 15.24 -4.37 13.59
N LEU A 400 14.25 -3.88 14.31
CA LEU A 400 13.63 -2.59 14.04
C LEU A 400 14.65 -1.45 14.06
N ASN A 401 15.52 -1.43 15.07
CA ASN A 401 16.58 -0.42 15.20
C ASN A 401 17.58 -0.50 14.05
N THR A 402 17.93 -1.69 13.60
CA THR A 402 18.80 -1.92 12.43
C THR A 402 18.13 -1.36 11.18
N TRP A 403 16.88 -1.71 10.92
CA TRP A 403 16.14 -1.18 9.78
C TRP A 403 16.01 0.35 9.80
N VAL A 404 15.74 0.94 10.98
CA VAL A 404 15.65 2.39 11.14
C VAL A 404 16.97 3.08 10.79
N THR A 405 18.10 2.54 11.26
CA THR A 405 19.41 3.19 11.10
C THR A 405 20.06 2.91 9.75
N GLU A 406 19.93 1.69 9.23
CA GLU A 406 20.64 1.26 8.04
C GLU A 406 19.81 1.39 6.76
N VAL A 407 18.46 1.42 6.85
CA VAL A 407 17.58 1.55 5.72
C VAL A 407 16.81 2.87 5.75
N ARG A 408 15.80 2.98 6.60
CA ARG A 408 14.86 4.11 6.62
C ARG A 408 15.54 5.48 6.61
N ASN A 409 16.53 5.67 7.48
CA ASN A 409 17.17 6.97 7.67
C ASN A 409 17.97 7.48 6.44
N GLN A 410 18.19 6.64 5.45
CA GLN A 410 18.84 7.02 4.19
C GLN A 410 17.87 7.75 3.25
N TYR A 411 16.55 7.54 3.37
CA TYR A 411 15.53 8.00 2.43
C TYR A 411 14.68 9.17 2.94
N LEU A 412 15.11 9.84 4.00
CA LEU A 412 14.35 10.93 4.62
C LEU A 412 14.44 12.21 3.79
N LEU A 413 13.28 12.77 3.43
CA LEU A 413 13.15 13.99 2.63
C LEU A 413 12.97 15.26 3.47
N TYR A 414 12.58 15.11 4.76
CA TYR A 414 12.18 16.21 5.63
C TYR A 414 12.91 16.21 6.97
N ASN A 415 13.15 17.42 7.49
CA ASN A 415 13.74 17.61 8.82
C ASN A 415 12.69 17.53 9.97
N PRO A 416 13.10 17.44 11.25
CA PRO A 416 14.48 17.17 11.69
C PRO A 416 14.94 15.76 11.32
N TYR A 417 16.18 15.63 10.95
CA TYR A 417 16.79 14.31 10.69
C TYR A 417 17.24 13.69 12.01
N PRO A 418 17.05 12.37 12.23
CA PRO A 418 17.61 11.66 13.38
C PRO A 418 19.13 11.83 13.46
N SER A 419 19.69 11.62 14.64
CA SER A 419 21.13 11.72 14.85
C SER A 419 21.89 10.79 13.90
N GLY A 420 22.82 11.33 13.13
CA GLY A 420 23.60 10.59 12.12
C GLY A 420 22.95 10.53 10.73
N ALA A 421 21.65 10.74 10.61
CA ALA A 421 20.99 10.78 9.31
C ALA A 421 21.27 12.10 8.56
N GLN A 422 21.25 12.01 7.24
CA GLN A 422 21.39 13.15 6.33
C GLN A 422 20.13 13.25 5.44
N PRO A 423 19.86 14.42 4.85
CA PRO A 423 18.84 14.50 3.82
C PRO A 423 19.16 13.51 2.71
N TYR A 424 18.13 12.80 2.23
CA TYR A 424 18.26 11.93 1.06
C TYR A 424 18.86 12.72 -0.11
N LYS A 425 19.81 12.10 -0.76
CA LYS A 425 20.41 12.61 -2.01
C LYS A 425 20.16 11.55 -3.07
N ASP A 426 19.58 11.99 -4.15
CA ASP A 426 19.43 11.12 -5.31
C ASP A 426 20.81 10.86 -5.93
N GLU A 427 21.22 9.61 -5.93
CA GLU A 427 22.47 9.15 -6.57
C GLU A 427 22.17 8.39 -7.87
N GLY A 428 20.90 8.32 -8.27
CA GLY A 428 20.41 7.54 -9.38
C GLY A 428 20.00 6.12 -8.94
N VAL A 429 19.32 5.39 -9.80
CA VAL A 429 18.78 4.06 -9.52
C VAL A 429 18.98 3.13 -10.70
N LEU A 430 19.20 1.84 -10.42
CA LEU A 430 19.20 0.75 -11.37
C LEU A 430 18.11 -0.25 -10.97
N GLY A 431 17.39 -0.81 -11.94
CA GLY A 431 16.38 -1.84 -11.73
C GLY A 431 16.58 -3.04 -12.63
N ILE A 432 16.08 -4.19 -12.18
CA ILE A 432 16.06 -5.44 -12.96
C ILE A 432 14.62 -5.87 -13.15
N LEU A 433 14.19 -6.08 -14.38
CA LEU A 433 12.87 -6.60 -14.74
C LEU A 433 12.97 -8.05 -15.25
N PRO A 434 11.94 -8.88 -15.02
CA PRO A 434 10.69 -8.59 -14.32
C PRO A 434 10.88 -8.41 -12.81
N LEU A 435 9.96 -7.69 -12.17
CA LEU A 435 10.02 -7.41 -10.73
C LEU A 435 9.72 -8.67 -9.89
N ASP A 436 8.77 -9.50 -10.33
CA ASP A 436 8.49 -10.81 -9.75
C ASP A 436 9.24 -11.88 -10.53
N LEU A 437 10.42 -12.28 -10.05
CA LEU A 437 11.26 -13.23 -10.74
C LEU A 437 11.16 -14.63 -10.11
N THR A 438 10.40 -15.48 -10.77
CA THR A 438 10.32 -16.90 -10.44
C THR A 438 10.66 -17.74 -11.67
N ALA A 439 11.33 -18.86 -11.46
CA ALA A 439 11.65 -19.80 -12.53
C ALA A 439 11.51 -21.24 -12.04
N ALA A 440 11.36 -22.19 -12.96
CA ALA A 440 11.55 -23.62 -12.65
C ALA A 440 12.98 -24.04 -13.04
N PRO A 441 13.54 -25.10 -12.43
CA PRO A 441 14.81 -25.65 -12.87
C PRO A 441 14.79 -25.99 -14.37
N GLY A 442 15.79 -25.52 -15.11
CA GLY A 442 15.87 -25.67 -16.58
C GLY A 442 15.15 -24.59 -17.39
N GLN A 443 14.42 -23.70 -16.73
CA GLN A 443 13.78 -22.55 -17.39
C GLN A 443 14.76 -21.41 -17.61
N SER A 444 14.56 -20.65 -18.70
CA SER A 444 15.29 -19.42 -18.98
C SER A 444 14.33 -18.22 -18.93
N VAL A 445 14.76 -17.13 -18.31
CA VAL A 445 13.99 -15.89 -18.16
C VAL A 445 14.81 -14.73 -18.71
N GLU A 446 14.24 -13.95 -19.62
CA GLU A 446 14.86 -12.74 -20.14
C GLU A 446 14.81 -11.63 -19.07
N LEU A 447 15.95 -10.99 -18.86
CA LEU A 447 16.11 -9.89 -17.90
C LEU A 447 16.36 -8.59 -18.65
N THR A 448 15.70 -7.53 -18.21
CA THR A 448 15.95 -6.16 -18.68
C THR A 448 16.51 -5.34 -17.53
N VAL A 449 17.56 -4.56 -17.81
CA VAL A 449 18.09 -3.57 -16.86
C VAL A 449 17.71 -2.18 -17.35
N GLN A 450 17.10 -1.40 -16.47
CA GLN A 450 16.83 0.02 -16.71
C GLN A 450 17.29 0.85 -15.52
N GLY A 451 17.56 2.12 -15.76
CA GLY A 451 18.01 3.00 -14.68
C GLY A 451 18.01 4.46 -15.06
N TYR A 452 18.15 5.28 -14.04
CA TYR A 452 18.16 6.73 -14.14
C TYR A 452 19.34 7.28 -13.34
N ASP A 453 19.98 8.32 -13.86
CA ASP A 453 21.06 9.00 -13.16
C ASP A 453 20.51 9.91 -12.05
N LYS A 454 21.40 10.52 -11.28
CA LYS A 454 21.06 11.47 -10.20
C LYS A 454 20.27 12.71 -10.63
N ASN A 455 20.15 12.98 -11.93
CA ASN A 455 19.36 14.07 -12.48
C ASN A 455 17.99 13.57 -12.99
N GLY A 456 17.72 12.26 -12.91
CA GLY A 456 16.54 11.60 -13.46
C GLY A 456 16.62 11.38 -14.97
N GLU A 457 17.82 11.44 -15.58
CA GLU A 457 18.00 11.12 -16.99
C GLU A 457 18.16 9.61 -17.17
N LYS A 458 17.41 9.01 -18.12
CA LYS A 458 17.46 7.58 -18.40
C LYS A 458 18.85 7.16 -18.88
N LEU A 459 19.40 6.13 -18.26
CA LEU A 459 20.70 5.55 -18.64
C LEU A 459 20.56 4.76 -19.95
N ASP A 460 21.50 4.95 -20.87
CA ASP A 460 21.59 4.16 -22.11
C ASP A 460 22.39 2.87 -21.83
N ILE A 461 21.70 1.83 -21.42
CA ILE A 461 22.30 0.56 -20.96
C ILE A 461 22.25 -0.47 -22.07
N ALA A 462 23.41 -0.74 -22.69
CA ALA A 462 23.54 -1.88 -23.60
C ALA A 462 23.58 -3.19 -22.79
N PRO A 463 22.82 -4.24 -23.15
CA PRO A 463 22.82 -5.51 -22.40
C PRO A 463 24.22 -6.12 -22.19
N SER A 464 25.12 -5.94 -23.14
CA SER A 464 26.50 -6.43 -23.06
C SER A 464 27.42 -5.63 -22.11
N SER A 465 26.97 -4.48 -21.62
CA SER A 465 27.71 -3.64 -20.67
C SER A 465 27.33 -3.87 -19.21
N VAL A 466 26.37 -4.76 -18.96
CA VAL A 466 25.93 -5.15 -17.61
C VAL A 466 26.77 -6.33 -17.14
N GLU A 467 27.35 -6.18 -15.96
CA GLU A 467 28.00 -7.30 -15.26
C GLU A 467 26.97 -8.01 -14.39
N TRP A 468 26.87 -9.33 -14.55
CA TRP A 468 25.88 -10.14 -13.86
C TRP A 468 26.52 -11.12 -12.87
N SER A 469 25.88 -11.35 -11.75
CA SER A 469 26.20 -12.44 -10.83
C SER A 469 24.93 -13.00 -10.19
N THR A 470 25.03 -14.23 -9.69
CA THR A 470 23.96 -14.91 -8.95
C THR A 470 24.48 -15.44 -7.62
N THR A 471 23.59 -15.61 -6.64
CA THR A 471 23.93 -16.20 -5.35
C THR A 471 23.30 -17.60 -5.21
N ASN A 472 23.83 -18.41 -4.27
CA ASN A 472 23.28 -19.70 -3.85
C ASN A 472 23.21 -20.79 -4.94
N ASP A 473 24.02 -20.68 -6.00
CA ASP A 473 24.13 -21.67 -7.09
C ASP A 473 22.78 -22.05 -7.74
N ILE A 474 21.81 -21.11 -7.75
CA ILE A 474 20.49 -21.32 -8.33
C ILE A 474 20.46 -21.30 -9.86
N GLY A 475 21.54 -20.84 -10.49
CA GLY A 475 21.71 -20.67 -11.92
C GLY A 475 22.70 -19.57 -12.26
N TYR A 476 22.71 -19.16 -13.52
CA TYR A 476 23.60 -18.10 -14.03
C TYR A 476 22.88 -17.18 -15.02
N VAL A 477 23.45 -15.99 -15.28
CA VAL A 477 22.95 -15.07 -16.30
C VAL A 477 23.95 -15.00 -17.45
N GLU A 478 23.47 -15.20 -18.66
CA GLU A 478 24.27 -15.05 -19.90
C GLU A 478 23.50 -14.15 -20.89
N ASN A 479 24.14 -13.08 -21.33
CA ASN A 479 23.57 -12.10 -22.28
C ASN A 479 22.19 -11.54 -21.86
N GLY A 480 21.97 -11.31 -20.56
CA GLY A 480 20.70 -10.83 -20.04
C GLY A 480 19.62 -11.91 -19.91
N ILE A 481 19.96 -13.18 -20.05
CA ILE A 481 19.05 -14.31 -19.85
C ILE A 481 19.48 -15.06 -18.59
N PHE A 482 18.60 -15.15 -17.61
CA PHE A 482 18.79 -15.99 -16.44
C PHE A 482 18.44 -17.44 -16.79
N HIS A 483 19.37 -18.35 -16.56
CA HIS A 483 19.22 -19.80 -16.73
C HIS A 483 19.12 -20.42 -15.34
N ALA A 484 17.92 -20.84 -14.95
CA ALA A 484 17.67 -21.49 -13.67
C ALA A 484 18.16 -22.94 -13.72
N GLU A 485 19.02 -23.34 -12.77
CA GLU A 485 19.61 -24.69 -12.77
C GLU A 485 19.09 -25.54 -11.60
N LYS A 486 18.99 -24.94 -10.40
CA LYS A 486 18.74 -25.68 -9.17
C LYS A 486 17.68 -24.97 -8.34
N GLU A 487 16.80 -25.75 -7.73
CA GLU A 487 15.82 -25.23 -6.77
C GLU A 487 16.48 -24.53 -5.59
N GLY A 488 15.88 -23.42 -5.19
CA GLY A 488 16.33 -22.60 -4.08
C GLY A 488 15.98 -21.12 -4.26
N GLN A 489 16.26 -20.37 -3.22
CA GLN A 489 16.17 -18.92 -3.24
C GLN A 489 17.55 -18.30 -3.37
N GLY A 490 17.65 -17.22 -4.12
CA GLY A 490 18.88 -16.48 -4.30
C GLY A 490 18.63 -15.09 -4.85
N LYS A 491 19.72 -14.41 -5.24
CA LYS A 491 19.66 -13.09 -5.85
C LYS A 491 20.36 -13.09 -7.19
N ILE A 492 19.80 -12.34 -8.14
CA ILE A 492 20.49 -11.91 -9.34
C ILE A 492 20.94 -10.47 -9.11
N VAL A 493 22.21 -10.20 -9.36
CA VAL A 493 22.81 -8.89 -9.22
C VAL A 493 23.27 -8.39 -10.58
N ALA A 494 22.89 -7.16 -10.92
CA ALA A 494 23.34 -6.45 -12.11
C ALA A 494 24.17 -5.23 -11.70
N SER A 495 25.32 -5.01 -12.34
CA SER A 495 26.15 -3.82 -12.13
C SER A 495 26.39 -3.11 -13.47
N TYR A 496 26.25 -1.78 -13.46
CA TYR A 496 26.49 -0.90 -14.60
C TYR A 496 27.16 0.40 -14.14
N GLY A 497 28.44 0.57 -14.42
CA GLY A 497 29.23 1.67 -13.87
C GLY A 497 29.27 1.65 -12.35
N ASP A 498 28.83 2.74 -11.74
CA ASP A 498 28.74 2.86 -10.27
C ASP A 498 27.40 2.37 -9.70
N TYR A 499 26.47 1.94 -10.55
CA TYR A 499 25.14 1.50 -10.16
C TYR A 499 25.07 -0.01 -9.97
N THR A 500 24.33 -0.45 -8.97
CA THR A 500 24.07 -1.85 -8.70
C THR A 500 22.59 -2.06 -8.38
N ALA A 501 22.01 -3.12 -8.94
CA ALA A 501 20.66 -3.58 -8.63
C ALA A 501 20.70 -5.05 -8.23
N SER A 502 19.78 -5.46 -7.37
CA SER A 502 19.61 -6.86 -7.02
C SER A 502 18.13 -7.26 -7.07
N ARG A 503 17.87 -8.48 -7.53
CA ARG A 503 16.55 -9.07 -7.62
C ARG A 503 16.53 -10.42 -6.94
N ASP A 504 15.61 -10.58 -5.98
CA ASP A 504 15.35 -11.89 -5.40
C ASP A 504 14.74 -12.80 -6.47
N VAL A 505 15.18 -14.04 -6.49
CA VAL A 505 14.68 -15.06 -7.39
C VAL A 505 14.39 -16.36 -6.65
N ASN A 506 13.22 -16.91 -6.91
CA ASN A 506 12.83 -18.22 -6.40
C ASN A 506 12.79 -19.22 -7.56
N VAL A 507 13.69 -20.20 -7.51
CA VAL A 507 13.71 -21.31 -8.45
C VAL A 507 13.01 -22.51 -7.83
N SER A 508 11.82 -22.84 -8.32
CA SER A 508 11.00 -23.96 -7.83
C SER A 508 10.09 -24.47 -8.93
N ALA A 509 9.75 -25.75 -8.90
CA ALA A 509 8.74 -26.32 -9.79
C ALA A 509 7.38 -25.62 -9.59
N THR A 510 6.55 -25.64 -10.64
CA THR A 510 5.16 -25.19 -10.52
C THR A 510 4.32 -26.35 -10.02
N GLN A 511 3.81 -26.27 -8.82
CA GLN A 511 2.96 -27.32 -8.25
C GLN A 511 1.49 -27.04 -8.55
N ILE A 512 0.81 -28.01 -9.14
CA ILE A 512 -0.63 -28.01 -9.36
C ILE A 512 -1.27 -28.72 -8.17
N LYS A 513 -1.89 -27.95 -7.27
CA LYS A 513 -2.43 -28.43 -6.00
C LYS A 513 -3.82 -29.04 -6.15
N ASN A 514 -4.64 -28.44 -7.01
CA ASN A 514 -6.02 -28.87 -7.19
C ASN A 514 -6.57 -28.40 -8.56
N ILE A 515 -7.56 -29.12 -9.07
CA ILE A 515 -8.37 -28.72 -10.22
C ILE A 515 -9.83 -28.77 -9.80
N ARG A 516 -10.50 -27.63 -9.81
CA ARG A 516 -11.89 -27.51 -9.41
C ARG A 516 -12.71 -26.83 -10.49
N TYR A 517 -14.03 -27.03 -10.47
CA TYR A 517 -14.91 -26.42 -11.43
C TYR A 517 -16.19 -25.86 -10.83
N GLY A 518 -16.79 -24.88 -11.51
CA GLY A 518 -18.09 -24.30 -11.21
C GLY A 518 -18.88 -24.07 -12.51
N ILE A 519 -20.18 -24.36 -12.47
CA ILE A 519 -21.06 -24.13 -13.62
C ILE A 519 -21.92 -22.90 -13.34
N HIS A 520 -21.80 -21.91 -14.22
CA HIS A 520 -22.56 -20.66 -14.20
C HIS A 520 -23.57 -20.63 -15.34
N SER A 521 -24.46 -19.65 -15.38
CA SER A 521 -25.49 -19.54 -16.42
C SER A 521 -24.93 -19.25 -17.81
N ALA A 522 -23.79 -18.56 -17.90
CA ALA A 522 -23.17 -18.13 -19.15
C ALA A 522 -21.86 -18.87 -19.48
N TYR A 523 -21.20 -19.50 -18.51
CA TYR A 523 -19.91 -20.16 -18.69
C TYR A 523 -19.69 -21.30 -17.70
N SER A 524 -18.76 -22.19 -18.04
CA SER A 524 -18.21 -23.22 -17.14
C SER A 524 -16.80 -22.82 -16.73
N ARG A 525 -16.58 -22.51 -15.45
CA ARG A 525 -15.29 -22.11 -14.90
C ARG A 525 -14.48 -23.31 -14.46
N ILE A 526 -13.24 -23.39 -14.92
CA ILE A 526 -12.23 -24.36 -14.49
C ILE A 526 -11.11 -23.60 -13.81
N VAL A 527 -10.69 -24.04 -12.62
CA VAL A 527 -9.64 -23.40 -11.82
C VAL A 527 -8.55 -24.41 -11.50
N PHE A 528 -7.32 -24.08 -11.86
CA PHE A 528 -6.12 -24.78 -11.44
C PHE A 528 -5.49 -23.98 -10.30
N ASP A 529 -5.51 -24.53 -9.09
CA ASP A 529 -4.88 -23.93 -7.92
C ASP A 529 -3.38 -24.32 -7.91
N LEU A 530 -2.50 -23.32 -7.86
CA LEU A 530 -1.05 -23.45 -7.98
C LEU A 530 -0.34 -22.99 -6.70
N ASN A 531 0.95 -23.30 -6.56
CA ASN A 531 1.79 -22.79 -5.48
C ASN A 531 2.34 -21.38 -5.75
N LYS A 532 2.31 -20.90 -6.99
CA LYS A 532 2.83 -19.59 -7.42
C LYS A 532 2.11 -19.08 -8.65
N THR A 533 2.30 -17.80 -8.96
CA THR A 533 1.83 -17.21 -10.23
C THR A 533 2.63 -17.77 -11.40
N VAL A 534 1.95 -18.11 -12.49
CA VAL A 534 2.56 -18.70 -13.69
C VAL A 534 2.10 -17.92 -14.91
N ASN A 535 3.05 -17.32 -15.63
CA ASN A 535 2.76 -16.53 -16.84
C ASN A 535 3.16 -17.25 -18.13
N ASN A 536 3.85 -18.39 -18.05
CA ASN A 536 4.38 -19.14 -19.19
C ASN A 536 3.54 -20.37 -19.58
N TYR A 537 2.26 -20.42 -19.22
CA TYR A 537 1.35 -21.46 -19.67
C TYR A 537 0.82 -21.16 -21.08
N THR A 538 0.33 -22.19 -21.76
CA THR A 538 -0.33 -22.05 -23.06
C THR A 538 -1.66 -22.77 -23.07
N ILE A 539 -2.67 -22.18 -23.70
CA ILE A 539 -3.93 -22.83 -24.02
C ILE A 539 -4.08 -22.85 -25.55
N LYS A 540 -4.28 -24.04 -26.11
CA LYS A 540 -4.41 -24.20 -27.57
C LYS A 540 -5.40 -25.33 -27.90
N GLU A 541 -6.18 -25.13 -28.93
CA GLU A 541 -6.98 -26.19 -29.55
C GLU A 541 -6.09 -27.15 -30.33
N LYS A 542 -6.30 -28.42 -30.14
CA LYS A 542 -5.63 -29.51 -30.86
C LYS A 542 -6.48 -30.78 -30.83
N ASP A 543 -6.75 -31.38 -32.00
CA ASP A 543 -7.44 -32.67 -32.14
C ASP A 543 -8.81 -32.68 -31.39
N ASP A 544 -9.65 -31.68 -31.60
CA ASP A 544 -10.97 -31.46 -30.98
C ASP A 544 -10.93 -31.34 -29.43
N LYS A 545 -9.79 -30.95 -28.89
CA LYS A 545 -9.60 -30.69 -27.45
C LYS A 545 -8.94 -29.33 -27.22
N LEU A 546 -9.31 -28.69 -26.14
CA LEU A 546 -8.57 -27.55 -25.63
C LEU A 546 -7.48 -28.08 -24.68
N LEU A 547 -6.21 -27.73 -24.93
CA LEU A 547 -5.07 -28.18 -24.14
C LEU A 547 -4.46 -27.02 -23.37
N LEU A 548 -4.49 -27.08 -22.05
CA LEU A 548 -3.69 -26.25 -21.17
C LEU A 548 -2.34 -26.97 -20.93
N LYS A 549 -1.24 -26.27 -21.13
CA LYS A 549 0.10 -26.75 -20.82
C LYS A 549 0.83 -25.79 -19.89
N ILE A 550 1.38 -26.34 -18.82
CA ILE A 550 2.21 -25.62 -17.85
C ILE A 550 3.60 -26.26 -17.88
N PRO A 551 4.63 -25.59 -18.44
CA PRO A 551 6.00 -26.07 -18.40
C PRO A 551 6.50 -26.23 -16.97
N TYR A 552 7.28 -27.26 -16.71
CA TYR A 552 7.86 -27.60 -15.41
C TYR A 552 6.79 -27.69 -14.29
N GLY A 553 5.59 -28.16 -14.66
CA GLY A 553 4.49 -28.36 -13.74
C GLY A 553 4.59 -29.73 -13.09
N GLU A 554 4.45 -29.78 -11.79
CA GLU A 554 4.36 -31.00 -10.97
C GLU A 554 2.97 -31.11 -10.35
N ILE A 555 2.51 -32.32 -10.09
CA ILE A 555 1.24 -32.57 -9.44
C ILE A 555 1.49 -32.75 -7.94
N GLU A 556 0.76 -32.02 -7.10
CA GLU A 556 0.85 -32.10 -5.64
C GLU A 556 -0.56 -32.08 -5.03
N GLY A 557 -0.69 -32.61 -3.83
CA GLY A 557 -1.93 -32.51 -3.04
C GLY A 557 -2.93 -33.63 -3.29
N GLU A 558 -4.20 -33.29 -3.60
CA GLU A 558 -5.28 -34.26 -3.75
C GLU A 558 -5.37 -34.94 -5.13
N LEU A 559 -4.57 -34.49 -6.08
CA LEU A 559 -4.52 -35.03 -7.43
C LEU A 559 -3.62 -36.28 -7.51
N ASP A 560 -3.93 -37.22 -8.42
CA ASP A 560 -3.09 -38.38 -8.65
C ASP A 560 -1.82 -37.97 -9.40
N GLU A 561 -0.64 -38.19 -8.83
CA GLU A 561 0.66 -37.85 -9.41
C GLU A 561 0.93 -38.53 -10.77
N GLN A 562 0.29 -39.66 -11.05
CA GLN A 562 0.38 -40.38 -12.32
C GLN A 562 -0.54 -39.79 -13.40
N GLY A 563 -1.38 -38.82 -13.04
CA GLY A 563 -2.41 -38.24 -13.89
C GLY A 563 -3.76 -38.90 -13.70
N GLY A 564 -4.80 -38.24 -14.15
CA GLY A 564 -6.18 -38.71 -13.93
C GLY A 564 -7.20 -38.00 -14.80
N THR A 565 -8.46 -38.31 -14.55
CA THR A 565 -9.61 -37.67 -15.20
C THR A 565 -10.55 -37.10 -14.16
N ILE A 566 -10.96 -35.84 -14.35
CA ILE A 566 -12.00 -35.18 -13.55
C ILE A 566 -13.26 -35.07 -14.38
N ASP A 567 -14.30 -35.78 -13.99
CA ASP A 567 -15.61 -35.70 -14.64
C ASP A 567 -16.33 -34.42 -14.29
N ILE A 568 -16.80 -33.68 -15.29
CA ILE A 568 -17.53 -32.43 -15.11
C ILE A 568 -19.02 -32.66 -15.33
N LYS A 569 -19.78 -32.51 -14.26
CA LYS A 569 -21.23 -32.71 -14.28
C LYS A 569 -21.95 -31.40 -14.61
N ASN A 570 -23.04 -31.52 -15.38
CA ASN A 570 -23.99 -30.44 -15.71
C ASN A 570 -23.43 -29.27 -16.57
N SER A 571 -22.21 -29.37 -17.11
CA SER A 571 -21.76 -28.40 -18.10
C SER A 571 -22.31 -28.72 -19.50
N PRO A 572 -22.77 -27.73 -20.26
CA PRO A 572 -23.19 -27.94 -21.64
C PRO A 572 -22.01 -28.08 -22.61
N VAL A 573 -20.84 -27.53 -22.28
CA VAL A 573 -19.68 -27.39 -23.21
C VAL A 573 -18.54 -28.37 -22.94
N ILE A 574 -18.38 -28.90 -21.72
CA ILE A 574 -17.29 -29.82 -21.35
C ILE A 574 -17.80 -31.03 -20.59
N SER A 575 -17.18 -32.20 -20.82
CA SER A 575 -17.52 -33.46 -20.16
C SER A 575 -16.54 -33.87 -19.08
N SER A 576 -15.24 -33.66 -19.30
CA SER A 576 -14.19 -34.03 -18.35
C SER A 576 -12.87 -33.30 -18.69
N ILE A 577 -11.93 -33.38 -17.75
CA ILE A 577 -10.55 -32.93 -17.92
C ILE A 577 -9.64 -34.11 -17.66
N ASP A 578 -8.83 -34.50 -18.64
CA ASP A 578 -7.73 -35.45 -18.46
C ASP A 578 -6.45 -34.67 -18.17
N TYR A 579 -5.72 -35.03 -17.12
CA TYR A 579 -4.47 -34.38 -16.75
C TYR A 579 -3.33 -35.38 -16.55
N ARG A 580 -2.08 -34.97 -16.86
CA ARG A 580 -0.87 -35.77 -16.71
C ARG A 580 0.38 -34.93 -16.84
N ILE A 581 1.53 -35.48 -16.47
CA ILE A 581 2.85 -34.93 -16.79
C ILE A 581 3.41 -35.61 -18.05
N GLU A 582 3.86 -34.83 -19.01
CA GLU A 582 4.52 -35.27 -20.24
C GLU A 582 5.82 -34.49 -20.46
N ASN A 583 6.98 -35.10 -20.30
CA ASN A 583 8.29 -34.47 -20.52
C ASN A 583 8.45 -33.15 -19.75
N ASP A 584 8.26 -33.20 -18.44
CA ASP A 584 8.29 -32.04 -17.52
C ASP A 584 7.28 -30.93 -17.83
N VAL A 585 6.19 -31.26 -18.51
CA VAL A 585 5.08 -30.37 -18.80
C VAL A 585 3.80 -30.94 -18.20
N PHE A 586 3.13 -30.19 -17.33
CA PHE A 586 1.77 -30.53 -16.95
C PHE A 586 0.83 -30.23 -18.12
N VAL A 587 0.04 -31.22 -18.50
CA VAL A 587 -0.93 -31.12 -19.60
C VAL A 587 -2.33 -31.43 -19.07
N ALA A 588 -3.25 -30.51 -19.22
CA ALA A 588 -4.68 -30.73 -19.01
C ALA A 588 -5.42 -30.65 -20.34
N ALA A 589 -6.12 -31.73 -20.69
CA ALA A 589 -6.93 -31.84 -21.92
C ALA A 589 -8.41 -31.74 -21.56
N PHE A 590 -9.09 -30.75 -22.09
CA PHE A 590 -10.53 -30.51 -21.88
C PHE A 590 -11.32 -31.29 -22.95
N ASN A 591 -12.10 -32.25 -22.52
CA ASN A 591 -12.95 -33.05 -23.39
C ASN A 591 -14.26 -32.29 -23.64
N LEU A 592 -14.29 -31.54 -24.76
CA LEU A 592 -15.40 -30.70 -25.13
C LEU A 592 -16.61 -31.52 -25.60
N LYS A 593 -17.80 -30.96 -25.48
CA LYS A 593 -19.08 -31.50 -25.98
C LYS A 593 -19.54 -30.83 -27.28
N ILE A 594 -18.82 -29.80 -27.69
CA ILE A 594 -19.10 -28.95 -28.87
C ILE A 594 -17.82 -28.84 -29.68
N ASP A 595 -17.93 -28.57 -30.96
CA ASP A 595 -16.80 -28.56 -31.90
C ASP A 595 -15.93 -27.30 -31.77
N GLU A 596 -16.50 -26.17 -31.35
CA GLU A 596 -15.80 -24.90 -31.07
C GLU A 596 -16.28 -24.33 -29.74
N VAL A 597 -15.36 -23.83 -28.91
CA VAL A 597 -15.68 -23.17 -27.65
C VAL A 597 -14.93 -21.84 -27.54
N GLU A 598 -15.65 -20.78 -27.26
CA GLU A 598 -15.04 -19.52 -26.84
C GLU A 598 -14.61 -19.63 -25.38
N TYR A 599 -13.43 -19.11 -25.05
CA TYR A 599 -12.94 -19.13 -23.67
C TYR A 599 -12.25 -17.83 -23.30
N GLU A 600 -12.31 -17.51 -22.00
CA GLU A 600 -11.58 -16.42 -21.37
C GLU A 600 -10.66 -16.97 -20.30
N THR A 601 -9.56 -16.27 -20.04
CA THR A 601 -8.59 -16.61 -18.99
C THR A 601 -8.39 -15.42 -18.04
N PRO A 602 -9.33 -15.19 -17.11
CA PRO A 602 -9.19 -14.13 -16.13
C PRO A 602 -7.91 -14.30 -15.31
N GLU A 603 -7.19 -13.20 -15.09
CA GLU A 603 -5.96 -13.21 -14.31
C GLU A 603 -6.24 -13.33 -12.80
N PHE A 604 -5.59 -14.30 -12.17
CA PHE A 604 -5.59 -14.47 -10.72
C PHE A 604 -4.18 -14.88 -10.25
N SER A 605 -3.74 -14.35 -9.13
CA SER A 605 -2.49 -14.80 -8.50
C SER A 605 -2.60 -16.27 -8.06
N SER A 606 -1.57 -17.06 -8.31
CA SER A 606 -1.48 -18.48 -7.93
C SER A 606 -2.63 -19.36 -8.46
N ARG A 607 -3.27 -18.96 -9.57
CA ARG A 607 -4.34 -19.74 -10.22
C ARG A 607 -4.32 -19.51 -11.71
N ILE A 608 -4.64 -20.57 -12.47
CA ILE A 608 -5.07 -20.43 -13.85
C ILE A 608 -6.58 -20.67 -13.88
N VAL A 609 -7.32 -19.71 -14.40
CA VAL A 609 -8.78 -19.79 -14.55
C VAL A 609 -9.11 -19.84 -16.03
N VAL A 610 -9.95 -20.79 -16.42
CA VAL A 610 -10.44 -20.93 -17.79
C VAL A 610 -11.97 -20.93 -17.76
N ASP A 611 -12.57 -19.90 -18.31
CA ASP A 611 -14.01 -19.76 -18.46
C ASP A 611 -14.41 -20.18 -19.87
N LEU A 612 -15.10 -21.31 -19.99
CA LEU A 612 -15.64 -21.84 -21.26
C LEU A 612 -17.06 -21.31 -21.45
N MET A 613 -17.30 -20.50 -22.47
CA MET A 613 -18.59 -19.85 -22.75
C MET A 613 -19.63 -20.86 -23.22
N HIS A 614 -20.92 -20.63 -22.85
CA HIS A 614 -22.04 -21.51 -23.19
C HIS A 614 -22.71 -21.10 -24.49
#